data_9aaf43644180eae672cd3479db3cf5ef
#
_entry.id   9aaf43644180eae672cd3479db3cf5ef
#
_cell.length_a   1.000
_cell.length_b   1.000
_cell.length_c   1.000
_cell.angle_alpha   90.00
_cell.angle_beta   90.00
_cell.angle_gamma   90.00
#
_symmetry.space_group_name_H-M   'P 1'
#
loop_
_entity.id
_entity.type
_entity.pdbx_description
1 polymer ?
#
loop_
_entity_poly.entity_id
_entity_poly.type
_entity_poly.pdbx_seq_one_letter_code
_entity_poly.pdbx_strand_id
1 'polypeptide(L)'
;MTIETTDNVAKLSSGIHFVSGIDTDAGKTVCTGWLARELLCRGRRVATMKLVQTGCGDYSPDIRLHRRLMGVTLPEDEEGITAPELFTYPASPHLAAKIDGRPIDLAHLIDCANKLAESYDVVLVEGAGGLAVPLTENLLTVDFACAQNWPFVFVTSGKLGSINHAVLSLEALQRRGAELSAVI
;
A
#
# COMPACT_ATOMS: atom_id res chain seq x y z
N MET A 1 -21.27 -12.20 17.96
CA MET A 1 -19.91 -12.42 17.40
C MET A 1 -19.24 -11.05 17.40
N THR A 2 -18.50 -10.76 18.47
CA THR A 2 -17.78 -9.50 18.63
C THR A 2 -16.56 -9.56 17.72
N ILE A 3 -16.50 -8.70 16.73
CA ILE A 3 -15.33 -8.62 15.84
C ILE A 3 -14.23 -7.94 16.67
N GLU A 4 -13.23 -8.70 17.10
CA GLU A 4 -12.01 -8.20 17.75
C GLU A 4 -11.10 -7.51 16.71
N THR A 5 -11.59 -6.41 16.12
CA THR A 5 -10.85 -5.65 15.10
C THR A 5 -9.75 -4.79 15.67
N THR A 6 -9.79 -4.46 16.96
CA THR A 6 -8.82 -3.56 17.61
C THR A 6 -7.50 -4.23 18.00
N ASP A 7 -7.50 -5.55 18.23
CA ASP A 7 -6.28 -6.26 18.69
C ASP A 7 -5.25 -6.52 17.58
N ASN A 8 -5.69 -6.68 16.32
CA ASN A 8 -4.77 -6.93 15.22
C ASN A 8 -3.94 -5.70 14.82
N VAL A 9 -4.48 -4.49 15.00
CA VAL A 9 -3.74 -3.23 14.78
C VAL A 9 -2.57 -3.10 15.76
N ALA A 10 -2.78 -3.52 17.01
CA ALA A 10 -1.73 -3.50 18.04
C ALA A 10 -0.57 -4.45 17.76
N LYS A 11 -0.76 -5.42 16.87
CA LYS A 11 0.21 -6.48 16.56
C LYS A 11 1.12 -6.16 15.37
N LEU A 12 0.89 -5.05 14.65
CA LEU A 12 1.80 -4.66 13.59
C LEU A 12 3.19 -4.36 14.17
N SER A 13 4.17 -5.13 13.74
CA SER A 13 5.58 -4.96 14.10
C SER A 13 6.11 -3.60 13.60
N SER A 14 7.27 -3.18 14.08
CA SER A 14 7.99 -2.08 13.46
C SER A 14 8.51 -2.49 12.09
N GLY A 15 8.62 -1.52 11.18
CA GLY A 15 9.11 -1.73 9.82
C GLY A 15 8.09 -1.39 8.75
N ILE A 16 8.36 -1.84 7.55
CA ILE A 16 7.55 -1.59 6.36
C ILE A 16 6.52 -2.70 6.21
N HIS A 17 5.25 -2.35 6.01
CA HIS A 17 4.16 -3.26 5.67
C HIS A 17 3.54 -2.88 4.34
N PHE A 18 3.29 -3.86 3.50
CA PHE A 18 2.67 -3.65 2.20
C PHE A 18 1.15 -3.81 2.27
N VAL A 19 0.41 -2.74 2.00
CA VAL A 19 -1.06 -2.74 1.98
C VAL A 19 -1.54 -3.07 0.57
N SER A 20 -2.10 -4.26 0.41
CA SER A 20 -2.73 -4.70 -0.84
C SER A 20 -4.20 -5.04 -0.61
N GLY A 21 -4.90 -5.41 -1.65
CA GLY A 21 -6.31 -5.79 -1.54
C GLY A 21 -6.77 -6.67 -2.68
N ILE A 22 -8.02 -7.10 -2.56
CA ILE A 22 -8.63 -7.98 -3.56
C ILE A 22 -8.78 -7.32 -4.93
N ASP A 23 -8.93 -5.98 -4.99
CA ASP A 23 -9.18 -5.25 -6.24
C ASP A 23 -9.00 -3.74 -6.05
N THR A 24 -9.15 -2.97 -7.14
CA THR A 24 -9.44 -1.53 -7.09
C THR A 24 -10.75 -1.32 -6.32
N ASP A 25 -10.85 -0.19 -5.61
CA ASP A 25 -12.03 0.16 -4.79
C ASP A 25 -12.41 -0.85 -3.68
N ALA A 26 -11.46 -1.70 -3.29
CA ALA A 26 -11.62 -2.58 -2.12
C ALA A 26 -11.56 -1.82 -0.78
N GLY A 27 -11.18 -0.53 -0.79
CA GLY A 27 -11.07 0.30 0.40
C GLY A 27 -9.64 0.46 0.94
N LYS A 28 -8.61 0.07 0.19
CA LYS A 28 -7.19 0.16 0.62
C LYS A 28 -6.84 1.53 1.22
N THR A 29 -7.11 2.59 0.48
CA THR A 29 -6.73 3.96 0.88
C THR A 29 -7.38 4.37 2.21
N VAL A 30 -8.65 4.03 2.41
CA VAL A 30 -9.36 4.29 3.67
C VAL A 30 -8.77 3.44 4.81
N CYS A 31 -8.55 2.15 4.56
CA CYS A 31 -7.95 1.23 5.54
C CYS A 31 -6.53 1.65 5.91
N THR A 32 -5.71 2.05 4.93
CA THR A 32 -4.34 2.53 5.16
C THR A 32 -4.31 3.77 6.05
N GLY A 33 -5.10 4.79 5.70
CA GLY A 33 -5.16 6.02 6.48
C GLY A 33 -5.75 5.82 7.88
N TRP A 34 -6.79 4.99 8.01
CA TRP A 34 -7.39 4.65 9.30
C TRP A 34 -6.41 3.84 10.18
N LEU A 35 -5.75 2.83 9.63
CA LEU A 35 -4.75 2.02 10.32
C LEU A 35 -3.59 2.89 10.81
N ALA A 36 -3.10 3.80 9.96
CA ALA A 36 -2.07 4.75 10.33
C ALA A 36 -2.50 5.65 11.49
N ARG A 37 -3.74 6.17 11.45
CA ARG A 37 -4.32 6.95 12.54
C ARG A 37 -4.37 6.17 13.86
N GLU A 38 -4.84 4.92 13.84
CA GLU A 38 -4.92 4.09 15.04
C GLU A 38 -3.54 3.84 15.66
N LEU A 39 -2.52 3.62 14.82
CA LEU A 39 -1.14 3.47 15.29
C LEU A 39 -0.59 4.78 15.88
N LEU A 40 -0.88 5.93 15.27
CA LEU A 40 -0.54 7.26 15.80
C LEU A 40 -1.20 7.50 17.18
N CYS A 41 -2.48 7.17 17.32
CA CYS A 41 -3.21 7.27 18.61
C CYS A 41 -2.58 6.40 19.72
N ARG A 42 -1.86 5.35 19.34
CA ARG A 42 -1.10 4.48 20.26
C ARG A 42 0.34 4.94 20.49
N GLY A 43 0.70 6.14 20.04
CA GLY A 43 2.01 6.75 20.25
C GLY A 43 3.11 6.25 19.32
N ARG A 44 2.76 5.53 18.23
CA ARG A 44 3.74 5.11 17.21
C ARG A 44 4.01 6.25 16.23
N ARG A 45 5.22 6.37 15.73
CA ARG A 45 5.55 7.23 14.59
C ARG A 45 5.21 6.46 13.30
N VAL A 46 4.33 7.02 12.47
CA VAL A 46 3.78 6.30 11.31
C VAL A 46 3.83 7.15 10.06
N ALA A 47 4.36 6.58 8.99
CA ALA A 47 4.22 7.12 7.64
C ALA A 47 3.36 6.22 6.77
N THR A 48 2.73 6.83 5.77
CA THR A 48 2.10 6.11 4.67
C THR A 48 2.72 6.55 3.36
N MET A 49 2.87 5.61 2.44
CA MET A 49 3.42 5.80 1.11
C MET A 49 2.48 5.17 0.07
N LYS A 50 2.24 5.86 -1.03
CA LYS A 50 1.62 5.27 -2.23
C LYS A 50 2.73 4.81 -3.15
N LEU A 51 2.85 3.50 -3.38
CA LEU A 51 3.94 2.93 -4.18
C LEU A 51 3.96 3.52 -5.60
N VAL A 52 2.81 3.47 -6.26
CA VAL A 52 2.58 4.08 -7.57
C VAL A 52 1.16 4.63 -7.59
N GLN A 53 1.01 5.87 -7.99
CA GLN A 53 -0.29 6.49 -8.25
C GLN A 53 -0.49 6.65 -9.74
N THR A 54 -1.64 6.23 -10.25
CA THR A 54 -2.05 6.40 -11.65
C THR A 54 -3.32 7.23 -11.74
N GLY A 55 -3.58 7.86 -12.88
CA GLY A 55 -4.75 8.70 -13.10
C GLY A 55 -4.73 9.98 -12.29
N CYS A 56 -3.56 10.57 -12.07
CA CYS A 56 -3.39 11.80 -11.31
C CYS A 56 -2.47 12.81 -12.03
N GLY A 57 -2.48 14.06 -11.56
CA GLY A 57 -1.52 15.07 -11.97
C GLY A 57 -0.30 15.10 -11.03
N ASP A 58 -0.02 16.26 -10.48
CA ASP A 58 1.20 16.54 -9.69
C ASP A 58 1.12 16.04 -8.22
N TYR A 59 0.06 15.35 -7.83
CA TYR A 59 -0.12 14.88 -6.46
C TYR A 59 -0.91 13.57 -6.39
N SER A 60 -0.69 12.80 -5.33
CA SER A 60 -1.45 11.59 -5.03
C SER A 60 -2.75 11.91 -4.26
N PRO A 61 -3.93 11.62 -4.83
CA PRO A 61 -5.21 11.73 -4.10
C PRO A 61 -5.26 10.75 -2.91
N ASP A 62 -4.60 9.59 -3.00
CA ASP A 62 -4.56 8.60 -1.94
C ASP A 62 -3.77 9.13 -0.74
N ILE A 63 -2.59 9.73 -0.95
CA ILE A 63 -1.82 10.37 0.13
C ILE A 63 -2.60 11.53 0.77
N ARG A 64 -3.31 12.34 -0.01
CA ARG A 64 -4.17 13.38 0.56
C ARG A 64 -5.25 12.80 1.47
N LEU A 65 -5.85 11.68 1.09
CA LEU A 65 -6.85 11.01 1.92
C LEU A 65 -6.20 10.42 3.18
N HIS A 66 -5.03 9.81 3.08
CA HIS A 66 -4.27 9.33 4.24
C HIS A 66 -4.03 10.46 5.23
N ARG A 67 -3.51 11.62 4.80
CA ARG A 67 -3.24 12.78 5.68
C ARG A 67 -4.50 13.28 6.36
N ARG A 68 -5.61 13.33 5.62
CA ARG A 68 -6.92 13.72 6.19
C ARG A 68 -7.38 12.76 7.29
N LEU A 69 -7.25 11.45 7.08
CA LEU A 69 -7.63 10.43 8.05
C LEU A 69 -6.68 10.39 9.24
N MET A 70 -5.39 10.52 9.01
CA MET A 70 -4.35 10.56 10.04
C MET A 70 -4.42 11.83 10.91
N GLY A 71 -4.90 12.94 10.35
CA GLY A 71 -4.93 14.26 11.01
C GLY A 71 -3.55 14.90 11.13
N VAL A 72 -2.59 14.51 10.29
CA VAL A 72 -1.21 15.03 10.26
C VAL A 72 -0.75 15.26 8.81
N THR A 73 0.27 16.09 8.65
CA THR A 73 1.05 16.22 7.41
C THR A 73 2.46 15.72 7.65
N LEU A 74 3.12 15.22 6.63
CA LEU A 74 4.51 14.77 6.70
C LEU A 74 5.36 15.67 5.79
N PRO A 75 6.55 16.11 6.23
CA PRO A 75 7.46 16.89 5.37
C PRO A 75 7.83 16.14 4.09
N GLU A 76 7.90 14.82 4.14
CA GLU A 76 8.21 13.94 3.03
C GLU A 76 7.14 13.95 1.91
N ASP A 77 5.98 14.54 2.16
CA ASP A 77 4.95 14.76 1.12
C ASP A 77 5.44 15.81 0.09
N GLU A 78 6.07 16.88 0.56
CA GLU A 78 6.61 17.94 -0.29
C GLU A 78 7.88 17.48 -1.03
N GLU A 79 8.63 16.55 -0.44
CA GLU A 79 9.81 15.94 -1.06
C GLU A 79 9.46 14.86 -2.10
N GLY A 80 8.18 14.50 -2.25
CA GLY A 80 7.71 13.44 -3.17
C GLY A 80 8.01 12.01 -2.69
N ILE A 81 8.55 11.84 -1.49
CA ILE A 81 8.96 10.52 -0.96
C ILE A 81 7.76 9.63 -0.67
N THR A 82 6.65 10.21 -0.23
CA THR A 82 5.43 9.45 0.10
C THR A 82 4.60 9.05 -1.12
N ALA A 83 4.90 9.60 -2.32
CA ALA A 83 4.29 9.21 -3.59
C ALA A 83 5.32 9.37 -4.72
N PRO A 84 6.35 8.51 -4.77
CA PRO A 84 7.50 8.71 -5.67
C PRO A 84 7.17 8.53 -7.15
N GLU A 85 6.13 7.78 -7.48
CA GLU A 85 5.75 7.51 -8.86
C GLU A 85 4.30 7.94 -9.13
N LEU A 86 4.15 9.03 -9.88
CA LEU A 86 2.87 9.60 -10.30
C LEU A 86 2.74 9.51 -11.82
N PHE A 87 1.64 8.92 -12.30
CA PHE A 87 1.35 8.78 -13.72
C PHE A 87 -0.01 9.38 -14.06
N THR A 88 -0.10 10.03 -15.22
CA THR A 88 -1.30 10.78 -15.63
C THR A 88 -2.41 9.87 -16.11
N TYR A 89 -2.07 8.75 -16.76
CA TYR A 89 -3.07 7.89 -17.34
C TYR A 89 -3.68 6.91 -16.30
N PRO A 90 -5.03 6.80 -16.21
CA PRO A 90 -5.70 5.92 -15.26
C PRO A 90 -5.70 4.46 -15.75
N ALA A 91 -4.61 3.75 -15.52
CA ALA A 91 -4.43 2.35 -15.88
C ALA A 91 -3.59 1.62 -14.82
N SER A 92 -3.29 0.34 -15.06
CA SER A 92 -2.29 -0.38 -14.27
C SER A 92 -0.91 0.30 -14.38
N PRO A 93 -0.06 0.22 -13.33
CA PRO A 93 1.22 0.92 -13.29
C PRO A 93 2.07 0.77 -14.55
N HIS A 94 2.29 -0.45 -15.03
CA HIS A 94 3.09 -0.72 -16.24
C HIS A 94 2.53 -0.05 -17.50
N LEU A 95 1.19 -0.02 -17.65
CA LEU A 95 0.56 0.59 -18.82
C LEU A 95 0.56 2.12 -18.71
N ALA A 96 0.31 2.68 -17.54
CA ALA A 96 0.41 4.11 -17.29
C ALA A 96 1.83 4.62 -17.57
N ALA A 97 2.85 3.94 -17.07
CA ALA A 97 4.26 4.24 -17.32
C ALA A 97 4.61 4.21 -18.82
N LYS A 98 4.08 3.22 -19.55
CA LYS A 98 4.28 3.10 -20.99
C LYS A 98 3.63 4.25 -21.76
N ILE A 99 2.42 4.65 -21.39
CA ILE A 99 1.69 5.76 -22.02
C ILE A 99 2.36 7.10 -21.73
N ASP A 100 2.77 7.32 -20.48
CA ASP A 100 3.48 8.55 -20.08
C ASP A 100 4.95 8.56 -20.56
N GLY A 101 5.44 7.48 -21.22
CA GLY A 101 6.79 7.40 -21.79
C GLY A 101 7.92 7.38 -20.75
N ARG A 102 7.62 7.02 -19.51
CA ARG A 102 8.55 7.01 -18.38
C ARG A 102 8.47 5.68 -17.63
N PRO A 103 9.58 4.91 -17.54
CA PRO A 103 9.58 3.68 -16.78
C PRO A 103 9.45 3.94 -15.27
N ILE A 104 8.91 2.97 -14.54
CA ILE A 104 8.90 2.98 -13.08
C ILE A 104 10.31 2.69 -12.57
N ASP A 105 10.85 3.54 -11.72
CA ASP A 105 12.14 3.34 -11.07
C ASP A 105 11.95 2.52 -9.78
N LEU A 106 12.17 1.19 -9.90
CA LEU A 106 12.03 0.27 -8.78
C LEU A 106 13.03 0.54 -7.65
N ALA A 107 14.24 0.99 -7.96
CA ALA A 107 15.24 1.33 -6.96
C ALA A 107 14.79 2.56 -6.15
N HIS A 108 14.29 3.58 -6.84
CA HIS A 108 13.75 4.78 -6.19
C HIS A 108 12.55 4.46 -5.27
N LEU A 109 11.66 3.54 -5.66
CA LEU A 109 10.57 3.08 -4.79
C LEU A 109 11.09 2.49 -3.46
N ILE A 110 12.12 1.64 -3.55
CA ILE A 110 12.74 1.00 -2.40
C ILE A 110 13.44 2.04 -1.51
N ASP A 111 14.21 2.95 -2.11
CA ASP A 111 14.94 3.99 -1.40
C ASP A 111 13.98 4.92 -0.63
N CYS A 112 12.85 5.32 -1.24
CA CYS A 112 11.83 6.12 -0.57
C CYS A 112 11.21 5.38 0.63
N ALA A 113 10.86 4.09 0.48
CA ALA A 113 10.31 3.29 1.57
C ALA A 113 11.31 3.13 2.72
N ASN A 114 12.60 2.87 2.42
CA ASN A 114 13.65 2.75 3.41
C ASN A 114 13.90 4.08 4.12
N LYS A 115 13.95 5.21 3.41
CA LYS A 115 14.11 6.54 4.00
C LYS A 115 12.99 6.85 5.01
N LEU A 116 11.75 6.47 4.70
CA LEU A 116 10.65 6.58 5.67
C LEU A 116 10.88 5.67 6.88
N ALA A 117 11.35 4.44 6.69
CA ALA A 117 11.59 3.49 7.78
C ALA A 117 12.72 3.91 8.73
N GLU A 118 13.62 4.79 8.33
CA GLU A 118 14.64 5.39 9.21
C GLU A 118 14.01 6.36 10.23
N SER A 119 12.92 7.05 9.84
CA SER A 119 12.30 8.10 10.64
C SER A 119 11.02 7.65 11.37
N TYR A 120 10.36 6.60 10.90
CA TYR A 120 9.07 6.13 11.39
C TYR A 120 9.15 4.69 11.90
N ASP A 121 8.39 4.40 12.95
CA ASP A 121 8.33 3.05 13.54
C ASP A 121 7.56 2.07 12.65
N VAL A 122 6.56 2.57 11.91
CA VAL A 122 5.75 1.81 10.95
C VAL A 122 5.57 2.60 9.66
N VAL A 123 5.83 1.95 8.53
CA VAL A 123 5.56 2.50 7.20
C VAL A 123 4.54 1.62 6.50
N LEU A 124 3.41 2.18 6.12
CA LEU A 124 2.37 1.50 5.35
C LEU A 124 2.49 1.87 3.88
N VAL A 125 2.98 0.96 3.06
CA VAL A 125 3.15 1.15 1.61
C VAL A 125 1.93 0.61 0.88
N GLU A 126 1.09 1.50 0.35
CA GLU A 126 -0.11 1.11 -0.39
C GLU A 126 0.19 0.82 -1.86
N GLY A 127 -0.20 -0.37 -2.32
CA GLY A 127 -0.15 -0.76 -3.72
C GLY A 127 -1.30 -0.17 -4.56
N ALA A 128 -1.20 -0.27 -5.88
CA ALA A 128 -2.24 0.11 -6.83
C ALA A 128 -3.05 -1.11 -7.28
N GLY A 129 -4.37 -0.99 -7.29
CA GLY A 129 -5.27 -2.08 -7.71
C GLY A 129 -5.25 -3.30 -6.79
N GLY A 130 -5.39 -4.48 -7.37
CA GLY A 130 -5.35 -5.76 -6.64
C GLY A 130 -3.92 -6.30 -6.45
N LEU A 131 -3.83 -7.48 -5.81
CA LEU A 131 -2.56 -8.11 -5.43
C LEU A 131 -1.63 -8.40 -6.61
N ALA A 132 -2.17 -8.93 -7.71
CA ALA A 132 -1.40 -9.40 -8.87
C ALA A 132 -1.39 -8.38 -10.03
N VAL A 133 -1.46 -7.08 -9.73
CA VAL A 133 -1.37 -6.04 -10.75
C VAL A 133 0.07 -5.94 -11.26
N PRO A 134 0.29 -5.86 -12.59
CA PRO A 134 1.62 -5.65 -13.14
C PRO A 134 2.20 -4.29 -12.74
N LEU A 135 3.32 -4.32 -12.04
CA LEU A 135 4.11 -3.14 -11.70
C LEU A 135 4.97 -2.72 -12.91
N THR A 136 5.59 -3.70 -13.55
CA THR A 136 6.26 -3.56 -14.85
C THR A 136 5.75 -4.64 -15.81
N GLU A 137 6.25 -4.68 -17.05
CA GLU A 137 5.86 -5.73 -18.01
C GLU A 137 6.17 -7.16 -17.51
N ASN A 138 7.18 -7.32 -16.66
CA ASN A 138 7.68 -8.62 -16.21
C ASN A 138 7.63 -8.81 -14.68
N LEU A 139 7.05 -7.87 -13.93
CA LEU A 139 7.02 -7.92 -12.46
C LEU A 139 5.64 -7.56 -11.93
N LEU A 140 5.05 -8.46 -11.15
CA LEU A 140 3.82 -8.18 -10.42
C LEU A 140 4.11 -7.43 -9.13
N THR A 141 3.16 -6.61 -8.68
CA THR A 141 3.26 -5.86 -7.41
C THR A 141 3.50 -6.78 -6.21
N VAL A 142 2.84 -7.95 -6.18
CA VAL A 142 3.05 -8.95 -5.13
C VAL A 142 4.48 -9.49 -5.11
N ASP A 143 5.05 -9.77 -6.29
CA ASP A 143 6.41 -10.31 -6.39
C ASP A 143 7.45 -9.26 -5.98
N PHE A 144 7.20 -7.98 -6.30
CA PHE A 144 8.01 -6.86 -5.84
C PHE A 144 8.02 -6.78 -4.30
N ALA A 145 6.86 -6.77 -3.66
CA ALA A 145 6.76 -6.66 -2.20
C ALA A 145 7.35 -7.90 -1.49
N CYS A 146 7.14 -9.10 -2.02
CA CYS A 146 7.76 -10.33 -1.52
C CYS A 146 9.29 -10.28 -1.59
N ALA A 147 9.86 -9.77 -2.69
CA ALA A 147 11.31 -9.64 -2.85
C ALA A 147 11.94 -8.69 -1.82
N GLN A 148 11.17 -7.73 -1.30
CA GLN A 148 11.57 -6.84 -0.21
C GLN A 148 11.32 -7.42 1.19
N ASN A 149 10.72 -8.60 1.29
CA ASN A 149 10.27 -9.20 2.55
C ASN A 149 9.32 -8.29 3.36
N TRP A 150 8.49 -7.49 2.68
CA TRP A 150 7.50 -6.66 3.36
C TRP A 150 6.28 -7.50 3.71
N PRO A 151 5.93 -7.62 5.01
CA PRO A 151 4.70 -8.30 5.43
C PRO A 151 3.47 -7.60 4.86
N PHE A 152 2.42 -8.37 4.57
CA PHE A 152 1.21 -7.87 3.94
C PHE A 152 0.12 -7.51 4.96
N VAL A 153 -0.51 -6.36 4.76
CA VAL A 153 -1.84 -6.04 5.25
C VAL A 153 -2.79 -6.21 4.06
N PHE A 154 -3.71 -7.17 4.15
CA PHE A 154 -4.58 -7.52 3.04
C PHE A 154 -6.01 -7.02 3.25
N VAL A 155 -6.48 -6.16 2.36
CA VAL A 155 -7.80 -5.52 2.42
C VAL A 155 -8.80 -6.29 1.57
N THR A 156 -9.91 -6.67 2.20
CA THR A 156 -11.04 -7.33 1.55
C THR A 156 -12.23 -6.38 1.40
N SER A 157 -13.38 -6.87 1.00
CA SER A 157 -14.63 -6.08 0.97
C SER A 157 -15.83 -6.95 1.28
N GLY A 158 -16.94 -6.32 1.71
CA GLY A 158 -18.23 -7.00 1.91
C GLY A 158 -19.05 -7.17 0.64
N LYS A 159 -18.52 -6.84 -0.54
CA LYS A 159 -19.25 -6.97 -1.82
C LYS A 159 -19.47 -8.44 -2.19
N LEU A 160 -20.58 -8.75 -2.87
CA LEU A 160 -20.81 -10.08 -3.42
C LEU A 160 -19.67 -10.46 -4.40
N GLY A 161 -19.12 -11.66 -4.24
CA GLY A 161 -17.96 -12.14 -5.02
C GLY A 161 -16.60 -11.93 -4.34
N SER A 162 -16.51 -11.10 -3.28
CA SER A 162 -15.25 -10.82 -2.60
C SER A 162 -14.60 -12.04 -1.98
N ILE A 163 -15.36 -13.03 -1.52
CA ILE A 163 -14.83 -14.28 -0.96
C ILE A 163 -13.96 -15.00 -2.00
N ASN A 164 -14.44 -15.12 -3.24
CA ASN A 164 -13.64 -15.73 -4.32
C ASN A 164 -12.32 -14.97 -4.53
N HIS A 165 -12.36 -13.65 -4.63
CA HIS A 165 -11.16 -12.83 -4.83
C HIS A 165 -10.22 -12.91 -3.61
N ALA A 166 -10.77 -12.95 -2.39
CA ALA A 166 -9.97 -13.09 -1.18
C ALA A 166 -9.25 -14.44 -1.12
N VAL A 167 -9.95 -15.55 -1.40
CA VAL A 167 -9.36 -16.89 -1.40
C VAL A 167 -8.23 -16.98 -2.43
N LEU A 168 -8.48 -16.56 -3.68
CA LEU A 168 -7.45 -16.58 -4.74
C LEU A 168 -6.23 -15.72 -4.37
N SER A 169 -6.44 -14.55 -3.75
CA SER A 169 -5.36 -13.67 -3.33
C SER A 169 -4.56 -14.27 -2.17
N LEU A 170 -5.23 -14.85 -1.18
CA LEU A 170 -4.56 -15.49 -0.04
C LEU A 170 -3.75 -16.72 -0.47
N GLU A 171 -4.28 -17.53 -1.41
CA GLU A 171 -3.50 -18.62 -2.03
C GLU A 171 -2.27 -18.09 -2.77
N ALA A 172 -2.40 -16.97 -3.48
CA ALA A 172 -1.28 -16.37 -4.19
C ALA A 172 -0.18 -15.88 -3.24
N LEU A 173 -0.55 -15.30 -2.09
CA LEU A 173 0.38 -14.92 -1.01
C LEU A 173 1.05 -16.16 -0.40
N GLN A 174 0.26 -17.18 -0.04
CA GLN A 174 0.75 -18.41 0.57
C GLN A 174 1.77 -19.12 -0.34
N ARG A 175 1.50 -19.24 -1.64
CA ARG A 175 2.42 -19.86 -2.62
C ARG A 175 3.75 -19.14 -2.75
N ARG A 176 3.81 -17.85 -2.40
CA ARG A 176 5.03 -17.03 -2.39
C ARG A 176 5.74 -17.01 -1.03
N GLY A 177 5.19 -17.70 -0.03
CA GLY A 177 5.71 -17.65 1.33
C GLY A 177 5.61 -16.26 1.97
N ALA A 178 4.67 -15.43 1.48
CA ALA A 178 4.49 -14.08 1.97
C ALA A 178 3.97 -14.07 3.41
N GLU A 179 4.56 -13.23 4.25
CA GLU A 179 4.07 -13.00 5.60
C GLU A 179 2.80 -12.14 5.57
N LEU A 180 1.77 -12.55 6.30
CA LEU A 180 0.51 -11.84 6.41
C LEU A 180 0.37 -11.27 7.83
N SER A 181 0.49 -9.94 7.95
CA SER A 181 0.37 -9.24 9.23
C SER A 181 -1.09 -9.06 9.65
N ALA A 182 -1.98 -8.79 8.70
CA ALA A 182 -3.41 -8.60 8.98
C ALA A 182 -4.28 -8.81 7.74
N VAL A 183 -5.55 -9.14 7.98
CA VAL A 183 -6.65 -9.10 7.00
C VAL A 183 -7.71 -8.13 7.52
N ILE A 184 -8.16 -7.21 6.67
CA ILE A 184 -9.15 -6.16 6.99
C ILE A 184 -10.34 -6.27 6.04
#